data_a71a8ffc8069dddfa7f7ebb5afbe30da
#
_entry.id   a71a8ffc8069dddfa7f7ebb5afbe30da
#
_cell.length_a   1.000
_cell.length_b   1.000
_cell.length_c   1.000
_cell.angle_alpha   90.00
_cell.angle_beta   90.00
_cell.angle_gamma   90.00
#
_symmetry.space_group_name_H-M   'P 1'
#
loop_
_entity.id
_entity.type
_entity.pdbx_description
1 polymer ?
#
loop_
_entity_poly.entity_id
_entity_poly.type
_entity_poly.pdbx_seq_one_letter_code
_entity_poly.pdbx_strand_id
1 'polypeptide(L)'
;DFYFGLNMLCTDQPPTLTPGFPQKTGKGFELGFAVGQWGYHMTKNIGINTALYLTRSRYWIDNGQYLTTARNTSSDKKIVFSDDDIDGRIVKQGYLRYWSLRVPLCLEISSASSRGPFIAVGPELEFRFADVSKIDFVNQKKGEKYINGINVNPLGVNAVARIGINDFGIIAR
;
A
#
# COMPACT_ATOMS: atom_id res chain seq x y z
N ASP A 1 2.44 -4.60 -17.51
CA ASP A 1 1.10 -4.55 -16.90
C ASP A 1 0.97 -3.36 -15.97
N PHE A 2 -0.23 -2.86 -15.88
CA PHE A 2 -0.60 -1.74 -15.02
C PHE A 2 -1.78 -2.17 -14.15
N TYR A 3 -1.79 -1.79 -12.88
CA TYR A 3 -2.95 -2.00 -12.02
C TYR A 3 -3.29 -0.76 -11.19
N PHE A 4 -4.57 -0.67 -10.86
CA PHE A 4 -5.12 0.30 -9.91
C PHE A 4 -5.83 -0.47 -8.79
N GLY A 5 -5.61 -0.08 -7.56
CA GLY A 5 -6.21 -0.73 -6.40
C GLY A 5 -6.70 0.27 -5.35
N LEU A 6 -7.64 -0.18 -4.55
CA LEU A 6 -8.05 0.49 -3.32
C LEU A 6 -7.31 -0.13 -2.14
N ASN A 7 -6.78 0.71 -1.26
CA ASN A 7 -5.98 0.29 -0.12
C ASN A 7 -6.67 0.57 1.20
N MET A 8 -6.52 -0.37 2.12
CA MET A 8 -6.79 -0.16 3.53
C MET A 8 -5.57 -0.62 4.34
N LEU A 9 -5.20 0.14 5.37
CA LEU A 9 -4.22 -0.30 6.35
C LEU A 9 -4.95 -1.20 7.36
N CYS A 10 -4.51 -2.45 7.46
CA CYS A 10 -4.92 -3.33 8.53
C CYS A 10 -3.81 -3.33 9.58
N THR A 11 -4.16 -3.18 10.85
CA THR A 11 -3.24 -3.42 11.96
C THR A 11 -3.16 -4.92 12.25
N ASP A 12 -2.14 -5.36 12.99
CA ASP A 12 -1.74 -6.76 13.25
C ASP A 12 -2.82 -7.69 13.85
N GLN A 13 -4.06 -7.26 13.91
CA GLN A 13 -5.20 -8.09 14.27
C GLN A 13 -5.98 -8.50 13.01
N PRO A 14 -6.62 -9.69 13.01
CA PRO A 14 -7.43 -10.14 11.89
C PRO A 14 -8.44 -9.05 11.51
N PRO A 15 -8.95 -9.00 10.27
CA PRO A 15 -9.60 -7.84 9.66
C PRO A 15 -10.88 -7.41 10.37
N THR A 16 -10.76 -7.14 11.63
CA THR A 16 -11.69 -6.31 12.38
C THR A 16 -11.25 -4.88 12.13
N LEU A 17 -12.08 -4.11 11.47
CA LEU A 17 -12.00 -2.65 11.42
C LEU A 17 -11.68 -2.16 12.82
N THR A 18 -10.41 -1.97 13.12
CA THR A 18 -9.98 -1.64 14.48
C THR A 18 -10.49 -0.26 14.80
N PRO A 19 -11.36 -0.10 15.81
CA PRO A 19 -11.70 1.23 16.31
C PRO A 19 -10.40 1.82 16.91
N GLY A 20 -9.68 2.62 16.18
CA GLY A 20 -8.42 3.21 16.67
C GLY A 20 -7.49 3.71 15.58
N PHE A 21 -7.56 3.16 14.38
CA PHE A 21 -6.83 3.72 13.26
C PHE A 21 -7.76 4.65 12.48
N PRO A 22 -7.53 5.96 12.50
CA PRO A 22 -8.42 6.95 11.89
C PRO A 22 -8.24 6.98 10.36
N GLN A 23 -8.38 5.83 9.71
CA GLN A 23 -8.31 5.75 8.26
C GLN A 23 -9.67 5.96 7.63
N LYS A 24 -9.73 6.82 6.62
CA LYS A 24 -10.92 6.98 5.79
C LYS A 24 -11.05 5.80 4.85
N THR A 25 -11.87 4.83 5.24
CA THR A 25 -12.16 3.62 4.45
C THR A 25 -12.58 3.98 3.02
N GLY A 26 -12.00 3.32 2.03
CA GLY A 26 -12.35 3.49 0.61
C GLY A 26 -11.73 4.69 -0.09
N LYS A 27 -10.87 5.49 0.57
CA LYS A 27 -10.13 6.59 -0.07
C LYS A 27 -8.65 6.29 -0.30
N GLY A 28 -8.10 5.25 0.31
CA GLY A 28 -6.75 4.79 -0.02
C GLY A 28 -6.70 4.23 -1.44
N PHE A 29 -5.67 4.59 -2.20
CA PHE A 29 -5.47 4.01 -3.52
C PHE A 29 -4.01 3.66 -3.77
N GLU A 30 -3.82 2.71 -4.67
CA GLU A 30 -2.54 2.25 -5.13
C GLU A 30 -2.51 2.24 -6.66
N LEU A 31 -1.42 2.72 -7.21
CA LEU A 31 -1.09 2.61 -8.61
C LEU A 31 0.19 1.77 -8.72
N GLY A 32 0.19 0.78 -9.59
CA GLY A 32 1.37 -0.04 -9.82
C GLY A 32 1.54 -0.40 -11.28
N PHE A 33 2.79 -0.53 -11.69
CA PHE A 33 3.14 -1.07 -12.99
C PHE A 33 4.24 -2.12 -12.85
N ALA A 34 4.17 -3.16 -13.68
CA ALA A 34 5.18 -4.19 -13.74
C ALA A 34 6.38 -3.68 -14.53
N VAL A 35 7.55 -3.70 -13.91
CA VAL A 35 8.84 -3.46 -14.55
C VAL A 35 9.30 -4.70 -15.31
N GLY A 36 8.99 -5.88 -14.75
CA GLY A 36 9.30 -7.17 -15.37
C GLY A 36 8.43 -8.27 -14.76
N GLN A 37 8.20 -9.31 -15.53
CA GLN A 37 7.45 -10.49 -15.11
C GLN A 37 8.15 -11.74 -15.62
N TRP A 38 8.17 -12.76 -14.78
CA TRP A 38 8.79 -14.05 -15.09
C TRP A 38 7.88 -15.16 -14.61
N GLY A 39 7.74 -16.21 -15.44
CA GLY A 39 6.96 -17.39 -15.11
C GLY A 39 7.69 -18.66 -15.49
N TYR A 40 7.56 -19.67 -14.66
CA TYR A 40 8.05 -21.02 -14.94
C TYR A 40 6.89 -22.00 -14.83
N HIS A 41 6.59 -22.70 -15.93
CA HIS A 41 5.55 -23.71 -15.98
C HIS A 41 6.11 -25.06 -15.54
N MET A 42 5.59 -25.58 -14.45
CA MET A 42 5.90 -26.93 -13.96
C MET A 42 5.11 -28.00 -14.73
N THR A 43 3.86 -27.68 -15.07
CA THR A 43 2.97 -28.51 -15.88
C THR A 43 2.15 -27.62 -16.83
N LYS A 44 1.26 -28.22 -17.62
CA LYS A 44 0.34 -27.47 -18.51
C LYS A 44 -0.59 -26.51 -17.76
N ASN A 45 -0.84 -26.76 -16.47
CA ASN A 45 -1.82 -26.04 -15.67
C ASN A 45 -1.25 -25.43 -14.40
N ILE A 46 -0.01 -25.77 -14.03
CA ILE A 46 0.60 -25.30 -12.77
C ILE A 46 1.93 -24.65 -13.10
N GLY A 47 2.16 -23.47 -12.54
CA GLY A 47 3.39 -22.73 -12.68
C GLY A 47 3.72 -21.90 -11.46
N ILE A 48 4.93 -21.38 -11.44
CA ILE A 48 5.37 -20.36 -10.49
C ILE A 48 5.56 -19.09 -11.26
N ASN A 49 5.01 -17.99 -10.77
CA ASN A 49 5.23 -16.69 -11.34
C ASN A 49 5.78 -15.70 -10.32
N THR A 50 6.57 -14.77 -10.80
CA THR A 50 7.08 -13.63 -10.06
C THR A 50 7.07 -12.40 -10.94
N ALA A 51 7.12 -11.24 -10.32
CA ALA A 51 7.19 -9.97 -11.02
C ALA A 51 7.91 -8.94 -10.17
N LEU A 52 8.40 -7.89 -10.80
CA LEU A 52 8.86 -6.70 -10.12
C LEU A 52 7.88 -5.57 -10.42
N TYR A 53 7.18 -5.11 -9.38
CA TYR A 53 6.27 -3.98 -9.48
C TYR A 53 6.88 -2.74 -8.84
N LEU A 54 6.76 -1.61 -9.50
CA LEU A 54 6.93 -0.30 -8.87
C LEU A 54 5.55 0.26 -8.55
N THR A 55 5.31 0.58 -7.29
CA THR A 55 3.99 0.99 -6.81
C THR A 55 4.05 2.31 -6.08
N ARG A 56 2.95 3.04 -6.12
CA ARG A 56 2.74 4.27 -5.38
C ARG A 56 1.45 4.16 -4.59
N SER A 57 1.56 4.11 -3.28
CA SER A 57 0.45 3.98 -2.36
C SER A 57 0.12 5.31 -1.68
N ARG A 58 -1.16 5.56 -1.44
CA ARG A 58 -1.66 6.69 -0.67
C ARG A 58 -2.72 6.21 0.29
N TYR A 59 -2.59 6.59 1.55
CA TYR A 59 -3.54 6.29 2.63
C TYR A 59 -4.03 7.60 3.23
N TRP A 60 -5.33 7.79 3.27
CA TRP A 60 -5.96 8.95 3.87
C TRP A 60 -6.26 8.70 5.34
N ILE A 61 -5.99 9.71 6.17
CA ILE A 61 -6.27 9.70 7.60
C ILE A 61 -7.50 10.57 7.81
N ASP A 62 -8.46 10.08 8.59
CA ASP A 62 -9.72 10.78 8.84
C ASP A 62 -9.64 11.65 10.11
N ASN A 63 -10.72 12.40 10.38
CA ASN A 63 -10.93 13.15 11.61
C ASN A 63 -9.93 14.29 11.90
N GLY A 64 -9.42 14.95 10.87
CA GLY A 64 -8.48 16.05 11.07
C GLY A 64 -7.10 15.62 11.57
N GLN A 65 -6.85 14.32 11.68
CA GLN A 65 -5.58 13.79 12.17
C GLN A 65 -4.54 13.69 11.06
N TYR A 66 -3.27 13.71 11.46
CA TYR A 66 -2.13 13.55 10.56
C TYR A 66 -0.99 12.77 11.23
N LEU A 67 -0.08 12.25 10.43
CA LEU A 67 1.09 11.54 10.91
C LEU A 67 2.22 12.53 11.19
N THR A 68 2.75 12.47 12.39
CA THR A 68 3.94 13.19 12.83
C THR A 68 4.92 12.27 13.54
N THR A 69 6.09 12.75 13.84
CA THR A 69 7.09 12.03 14.62
C THR A 69 7.21 12.65 16.00
N ALA A 70 6.85 11.90 17.06
CA ALA A 70 7.17 12.31 18.42
C ALA A 70 8.67 12.10 18.66
N ARG A 71 9.37 13.16 19.08
CA ARG A 71 10.71 13.04 19.65
C ARG A 71 10.57 12.56 21.09
N ASN A 72 10.75 11.29 21.31
CA ASN A 72 11.11 10.83 22.65
C ASN A 72 12.61 11.09 22.87
N THR A 73 13.00 11.30 24.13
CA THR A 73 14.39 11.56 24.58
C THR A 73 15.41 10.48 24.22
N SER A 74 14.99 9.34 23.72
CA SER A 74 15.82 8.31 23.11
C SER A 74 15.66 8.37 21.58
N SER A 75 16.74 8.14 20.87
CA SER A 75 16.94 8.30 19.41
C SER A 75 15.88 7.69 18.47
N ASP A 76 14.84 7.09 18.99
CA ASP A 76 13.79 6.45 18.21
C ASP A 76 12.64 7.41 17.89
N LYS A 77 12.55 7.79 16.62
CA LYS A 77 11.41 8.54 16.08
C LYS A 77 10.19 7.63 16.04
N LYS A 78 9.29 7.78 16.98
CA LYS A 78 8.01 7.06 16.96
C LYS A 78 6.99 7.80 16.10
N ILE A 79 6.35 7.10 15.18
CA ILE A 79 5.21 7.65 14.42
C ILE A 79 4.01 7.76 15.36
N VAL A 80 3.40 8.94 15.39
CA VAL A 80 2.19 9.22 16.17
C VAL A 80 1.15 9.92 15.31
N PHE A 81 -0.12 9.76 15.68
CA PHE A 81 -1.18 10.58 15.13
C PHE A 81 -1.32 11.83 16.00
N SER A 82 -1.49 12.99 15.38
CA SER A 82 -1.81 14.24 16.04
C SER A 82 -3.04 14.85 15.41
N ASP A 83 -3.84 15.53 16.23
CA ASP A 83 -5.00 16.34 15.89
C ASP A 83 -4.78 17.83 16.22
N ASP A 84 -3.59 18.19 16.64
CA ASP A 84 -3.25 19.57 16.99
C ASP A 84 -3.29 20.51 15.78
N ASP A 85 -3.69 21.75 16.00
CA ASP A 85 -3.57 22.80 15.00
C ASP A 85 -2.09 23.10 14.72
N ILE A 86 -1.77 23.31 13.44
CA ILE A 86 -0.41 23.65 13.00
C ILE A 86 -0.36 25.14 12.68
N ASP A 87 0.44 25.90 13.41
CA ASP A 87 0.60 27.34 13.23
C ASP A 87 -0.74 28.11 13.23
N GLY A 88 -1.69 27.68 14.07
CA GLY A 88 -3.03 28.27 14.16
C GLY A 88 -3.94 27.93 12.97
N ARG A 89 -3.55 26.96 12.14
CA ARG A 89 -4.33 26.48 10.98
C ARG A 89 -4.98 25.14 11.28
N ILE A 90 -6.29 25.06 11.06
CA ILE A 90 -7.06 23.84 11.29
C ILE A 90 -6.74 22.80 10.23
N VAL A 91 -6.29 21.63 10.66
CA VAL A 91 -6.04 20.48 9.80
C VAL A 91 -7.37 19.85 9.36
N LYS A 92 -7.56 19.75 8.07
CA LYS A 92 -8.75 19.09 7.49
C LYS A 92 -8.58 17.57 7.42
N GLN A 93 -7.43 17.14 6.94
CA GLN A 93 -7.09 15.71 6.81
C GLN A 93 -5.60 15.55 6.52
N GLY A 94 -5.05 14.42 6.97
CA GLY A 94 -3.70 14.00 6.62
C GLY A 94 -3.70 12.86 5.60
N TYR A 95 -2.57 12.63 4.94
CA TYR A 95 -2.36 11.42 4.19
C TYR A 95 -0.89 11.00 4.14
N LEU A 96 -0.67 9.70 4.20
CA LEU A 96 0.60 9.05 4.00
C LEU A 96 0.74 8.65 2.54
N ARG A 97 1.90 8.93 1.95
CA ARG A 97 2.25 8.50 0.62
C ARG A 97 3.66 7.92 0.62
N TYR A 98 3.83 6.77 -0.04
CA TYR A 98 5.16 6.21 -0.27
C TYR A 98 5.22 5.50 -1.63
N TRP A 99 6.44 5.24 -2.06
CA TRP A 99 6.73 4.35 -3.17
C TRP A 99 7.19 3.01 -2.62
N SER A 100 6.90 1.93 -3.33
CA SER A 100 7.45 0.63 -3.00
C SER A 100 7.81 -0.18 -4.25
N LEU A 101 8.82 -1.03 -4.08
CA LEU A 101 9.11 -2.13 -4.97
C LEU A 101 8.50 -3.39 -4.38
N ARG A 102 7.76 -4.14 -5.18
CA ARG A 102 7.10 -5.37 -4.74
C ARG A 102 7.51 -6.53 -5.61
N VAL A 103 7.80 -7.65 -4.94
CA VAL A 103 8.22 -8.89 -5.57
C VAL A 103 7.33 -10.02 -5.04
N PRO A 104 6.22 -10.36 -5.71
CA PRO A 104 5.43 -11.53 -5.40
C PRO A 104 6.14 -12.80 -5.89
N LEU A 105 5.93 -13.90 -5.17
CA LEU A 105 6.28 -15.24 -5.59
C LEU A 105 5.03 -16.11 -5.47
N CYS A 106 4.36 -16.35 -6.58
CA CYS A 106 3.05 -16.99 -6.57
C CYS A 106 3.07 -18.36 -7.25
N LEU A 107 2.39 -19.31 -6.63
CA LEU A 107 1.96 -20.53 -7.30
C LEU A 107 0.70 -20.20 -8.09
N GLU A 108 0.73 -20.48 -9.39
CA GLU A 108 -0.36 -20.24 -10.31
C GLU A 108 -0.98 -21.56 -10.78
N ILE A 109 -2.29 -21.60 -10.78
CA ILE A 109 -3.09 -22.62 -11.43
C ILE A 109 -3.87 -21.95 -12.55
N SER A 110 -3.65 -22.38 -13.78
CA SER A 110 -4.28 -21.80 -14.97
C SER A 110 -4.93 -22.87 -15.84
N SER A 111 -5.87 -22.46 -16.66
CA SER A 111 -6.39 -23.36 -17.68
C SER A 111 -5.31 -23.61 -18.74
N ALA A 112 -5.40 -24.74 -19.44
CA ALA A 112 -4.45 -25.09 -20.51
C ALA A 112 -4.45 -24.11 -21.71
N SER A 113 -5.38 -23.16 -21.73
CA SER A 113 -5.45 -22.09 -22.72
C SER A 113 -4.62 -20.90 -22.26
N SER A 114 -3.81 -20.34 -23.14
CA SER A 114 -2.98 -19.14 -22.89
C SER A 114 -3.80 -17.89 -22.52
N ARG A 115 -5.09 -17.90 -22.74
CA ARG A 115 -6.04 -16.82 -22.41
C ARG A 115 -7.13 -17.28 -21.45
N GLY A 116 -6.94 -18.43 -20.81
CA GLY A 116 -7.91 -18.99 -19.88
C GLY A 116 -7.88 -18.34 -18.50
N PRO A 117 -8.83 -18.71 -17.63
CA PRO A 117 -8.83 -18.26 -16.26
C PRO A 117 -7.62 -18.81 -15.49
N PHE A 118 -7.14 -18.00 -14.55
CA PHE A 118 -6.06 -18.38 -13.64
C PHE A 118 -6.34 -17.89 -12.22
N ILE A 119 -5.76 -18.58 -11.26
CA ILE A 119 -5.65 -18.16 -9.87
C ILE A 119 -4.20 -18.33 -9.43
N ALA A 120 -3.67 -17.35 -8.72
CA ALA A 120 -2.30 -17.39 -8.21
C ALA A 120 -2.28 -16.88 -6.78
N VAL A 121 -1.54 -17.55 -5.91
CA VAL A 121 -1.40 -17.19 -4.50
C VAL A 121 0.04 -17.35 -4.06
N GLY A 122 0.48 -16.50 -3.14
CA GLY A 122 1.83 -16.60 -2.59
C GLY A 122 2.24 -15.43 -1.70
N PRO A 123 3.47 -15.46 -1.17
CA PRO A 123 4.06 -14.34 -0.47
C PRO A 123 4.48 -13.23 -1.44
N GLU A 124 4.52 -12.01 -0.91
CA GLU A 124 5.04 -10.83 -1.60
C GLU A 124 5.97 -10.05 -0.67
N LEU A 125 7.17 -9.78 -1.13
CA LEU A 125 8.10 -8.87 -0.46
C LEU A 125 7.85 -7.45 -0.94
N GLU A 126 7.84 -6.50 -0.01
CA GLU A 126 7.65 -5.09 -0.28
C GLU A 126 8.77 -4.26 0.32
N PHE A 127 9.44 -3.46 -0.52
CA PHE A 127 10.43 -2.46 -0.10
C PHE A 127 9.84 -1.08 -0.25
N ARG A 128 9.62 -0.39 0.87
CA ARG A 128 9.03 0.96 0.94
C ARG A 128 10.11 2.02 0.99
N PHE A 129 9.92 3.08 0.24
CA PHE A 129 10.84 4.22 0.18
C PHE A 129 10.11 5.51 -0.18
N ALA A 130 10.81 6.64 -0.01
CA ALA A 130 10.28 7.97 -0.34
C ALA A 130 8.92 8.26 0.32
N ASP A 131 8.81 7.91 1.59
CA ASP A 131 7.64 8.16 2.41
C ASP A 131 7.49 9.65 2.75
N VAL A 132 6.26 10.14 2.63
CA VAL A 132 5.91 11.55 2.85
C VAL A 132 4.57 11.63 3.56
N SER A 133 4.52 12.35 4.68
CA SER A 133 3.27 12.83 5.27
C SER A 133 2.89 14.17 4.66
N LYS A 134 1.65 14.29 4.27
CA LYS A 134 1.07 15.55 3.79
C LYS A 134 -0.18 15.88 4.57
N ILE A 135 -0.49 17.16 4.64
CA ILE A 135 -1.62 17.70 5.36
C ILE A 135 -2.39 18.63 4.44
N ASP A 136 -3.70 18.51 4.46
CA ASP A 136 -4.62 19.44 3.83
C ASP A 136 -5.26 20.33 4.92
N PHE A 137 -5.21 21.64 4.75
CA PHE A 137 -5.84 22.59 5.63
C PHE A 137 -7.23 23.00 5.14
N VAL A 138 -8.12 23.43 6.05
CA VAL A 138 -9.52 23.76 5.74
C VAL A 138 -9.62 24.84 4.65
N ASN A 139 -8.72 25.81 4.63
CA ASN A 139 -8.76 26.99 3.75
C ASN A 139 -7.77 26.92 2.56
N GLN A 140 -7.19 25.77 2.27
CA GLN A 140 -6.20 25.62 1.21
C GLN A 140 -6.62 24.60 0.18
N LYS A 141 -6.37 24.92 -1.12
CA LYS A 141 -6.69 24.02 -2.24
C LYS A 141 -5.66 22.91 -2.47
N LYS A 142 -4.46 23.03 -1.92
CA LYS A 142 -3.37 22.04 -2.12
C LYS A 142 -2.80 21.64 -0.76
N GLY A 143 -2.68 20.32 -0.56
CA GLY A 143 -2.02 19.78 0.61
C GLY A 143 -0.56 20.16 0.69
N GLU A 144 -0.13 20.63 1.86
CA GLU A 144 1.26 20.93 2.16
C GLU A 144 2.03 19.67 2.54
N LYS A 145 3.28 19.62 2.17
CA LYS A 145 4.20 18.57 2.57
C LYS A 145 4.65 18.88 4.01
N TYR A 146 4.30 18.00 4.94
CA TYR A 146 4.58 18.20 6.34
C TYR A 146 5.92 17.58 6.78
N ILE A 147 6.10 16.28 6.55
CA ILE A 147 7.33 15.57 6.93
C ILE A 147 7.74 14.61 5.81
N ASN A 148 9.07 14.51 5.57
CA ASN A 148 9.69 13.46 4.78
C ASN A 148 10.36 12.45 5.69
N GLY A 149 10.41 11.20 5.26
CA GLY A 149 11.11 10.16 6.00
C GLY A 149 10.49 9.94 7.37
N ILE A 150 9.20 9.57 7.39
CA ILE A 150 8.48 9.25 8.62
C ILE A 150 9.04 7.99 9.27
N ASN A 151 9.98 7.30 8.60
CA ASN A 151 10.55 6.04 9.04
C ASN A 151 9.50 4.90 9.04
N VAL A 152 8.68 4.84 7.99
CA VAL A 152 7.85 3.65 7.73
C VAL A 152 8.78 2.46 7.59
N ASN A 153 8.43 1.34 8.23
CA ASN A 153 9.24 0.11 8.10
C ASN A 153 9.53 -0.16 6.61
N PRO A 154 10.81 -0.12 6.19
CA PRO A 154 11.17 -0.24 4.78
C PRO A 154 10.86 -1.62 4.20
N LEU A 155 10.77 -2.64 5.04
CA LEU A 155 10.49 -4.02 4.64
C LEU A 155 9.09 -4.44 5.09
N GLY A 156 8.33 -5.01 4.17
CA GLY A 156 7.05 -5.64 4.43
C GLY A 156 6.98 -7.01 3.77
N VAL A 157 6.23 -7.91 4.39
CA VAL A 157 5.87 -9.21 3.82
C VAL A 157 4.35 -9.28 3.80
N ASN A 158 3.80 -9.50 2.62
CA ASN A 158 2.36 -9.59 2.39
C ASN A 158 2.02 -10.99 1.88
N ALA A 159 0.75 -11.38 2.02
CA ALA A 159 0.18 -12.46 1.23
C ALA A 159 -0.53 -11.84 0.03
N VAL A 160 -0.37 -12.42 -1.15
CA VAL A 160 -1.03 -11.95 -2.36
C VAL A 160 -1.85 -13.08 -2.98
N ALA A 161 -3.05 -12.73 -3.40
CA ALA A 161 -3.90 -13.59 -4.22
C ALA A 161 -4.31 -12.84 -5.49
N ARG A 162 -4.27 -13.52 -6.62
CA ARG A 162 -4.68 -13.00 -7.93
C ARG A 162 -5.65 -13.96 -8.58
N ILE A 163 -6.66 -13.43 -9.21
CA ILE A 163 -7.58 -14.18 -10.08
C ILE A 163 -7.77 -13.37 -11.35
N GLY A 164 -7.75 -14.02 -12.47
CA GLY A 164 -7.92 -13.31 -13.73
C GLY A 164 -8.32 -14.23 -14.90
N ILE A 165 -8.61 -13.56 -15.99
CA ILE A 165 -8.91 -14.18 -17.30
C ILE A 165 -8.41 -13.25 -18.40
N ASN A 166 -7.71 -13.76 -19.38
CA ASN A 166 -7.01 -12.97 -20.40
C ASN A 166 -6.07 -11.94 -19.76
N ASP A 167 -6.25 -10.66 -20.14
CA ASP A 167 -5.46 -9.53 -19.69
C ASP A 167 -6.05 -8.81 -18.46
N PHE A 168 -7.19 -9.30 -17.93
CA PHE A 168 -7.87 -8.73 -16.78
C PHE A 168 -7.70 -9.58 -15.54
N GLY A 169 -7.47 -8.93 -14.42
CA GLY A 169 -7.33 -9.62 -13.14
C GLY A 169 -7.64 -8.74 -11.94
N ILE A 170 -7.95 -9.40 -10.85
CA ILE A 170 -8.13 -8.80 -9.53
C ILE A 170 -6.99 -9.28 -8.64
N ILE A 171 -6.44 -8.37 -7.86
CA ILE A 171 -5.36 -8.63 -6.91
C ILE A 171 -5.87 -8.26 -5.52
N ALA A 172 -5.71 -9.19 -4.58
CA ALA A 172 -5.89 -8.98 -3.15
C ALA A 172 -4.53 -9.12 -2.44
N ARG A 173 -4.28 -8.23 -1.47
CA ARG A 173 -3.07 -8.22 -0.63
C ARG A 173 -3.45 -8.05 0.82
#